data_8295c45aa7159e70cdbddddadf0d52ac
#
_entry.id   8295c45aa7159e70cdbddddadf0d52ac
#
_cell.length_a   1.000
_cell.length_b   1.000
_cell.length_c   1.000
_cell.angle_alpha   90.00
_cell.angle_beta   90.00
_cell.angle_gamma   90.00
#
_symmetry.space_group_name_H-M   'P 1'
#
loop_
_entity.id
_entity.type
_entity.pdbx_description
1 polymer ?
#
loop_
_entity_poly.entity_id
_entity_poly.type
_entity_poly.pdbx_seq_one_letter_code
_entity_poly.pdbx_strand_id
1 'polypeptide(L)'
;MEDKIKELQAQMAEAMKNISSKEELADFWQTYLGKNGQVAGLMKNLRSVSKEDRPAMGKLVNQLKKETEERYQKAKEKQEALELAARDRKEQIDITLPAKKRTVGSLHPLTLTRNEMVNVFSGMGFEIYDGAEIEDDDHNFTRLNVPQNHPSRDMQDTFYITKDILLRTQTSTGQIRYMDAHKPPLKMLSPGRVFRSDSDATHSPMFSQMEGLVVDRHITLGDLQGMLEKFCQQIFGENVRTRLRPSYFPFTEPSVEIDVSCFKCGGEGCSLCKGTGWIEILG
;
A
#
# COMPACT_ATOMS: atom_id res chain seq x y z
N MET A 1 78.41 -3.42 11.54
CA MET A 1 77.09 -3.79 11.06
C MET A 1 76.13 -4.11 12.17
N GLU A 2 76.56 -4.76 13.25
CA GLU A 2 75.72 -5.01 14.41
C GLU A 2 75.13 -3.74 15.02
N ASP A 3 75.93 -2.68 15.13
CA ASP A 3 75.46 -1.41 15.68
C ASP A 3 74.32 -0.80 14.87
N LYS A 4 74.39 -0.90 13.55
CA LYS A 4 73.31 -0.45 12.67
C LYS A 4 72.02 -1.27 12.82
N ILE A 5 72.16 -2.59 13.12
CA ILE A 5 70.97 -3.45 13.36
C ILE A 5 70.34 -3.06 14.72
N LYS A 6 71.15 -2.83 15.77
CA LYS A 6 70.64 -2.39 17.08
C LYS A 6 69.97 -1.02 16.99
N GLU A 7 70.59 -0.09 16.27
CA GLU A 7 70.07 1.25 16.09
C GLU A 7 68.71 1.21 15.32
N LEU A 8 68.62 0.44 14.25
CA LEU A 8 67.37 0.25 13.53
C LEU A 8 66.29 -0.43 14.38
N GLN A 9 66.69 -1.42 15.19
CA GLN A 9 65.78 -2.09 16.12
C GLN A 9 65.21 -1.10 17.16
N ALA A 10 66.03 -0.20 17.69
CA ALA A 10 65.56 0.84 18.60
C ALA A 10 64.63 1.83 17.92
N GLN A 11 64.97 2.29 16.72
CA GLN A 11 64.12 3.20 15.92
C GLN A 11 62.78 2.58 15.60
N MET A 12 62.71 1.31 15.17
CA MET A 12 61.50 0.59 14.89
C MET A 12 60.65 0.38 16.16
N ALA A 13 61.28 0.10 17.31
CA ALA A 13 60.58 -0.07 18.59
C ALA A 13 59.93 1.23 19.08
N GLU A 14 60.64 2.36 18.87
CA GLU A 14 60.13 3.69 19.24
C GLU A 14 59.00 4.15 18.27
N ALA A 15 59.19 3.98 16.97
CA ALA A 15 58.20 4.29 15.98
C ALA A 15 56.90 3.47 16.22
N MET A 16 57.03 2.18 16.56
CA MET A 16 55.89 1.31 16.85
C MET A 16 55.09 1.74 18.09
N LYS A 17 55.72 2.36 19.09
CA LYS A 17 55.01 2.88 20.29
C LYS A 17 54.10 4.07 19.98
N ASN A 18 54.48 4.85 19.00
CA ASN A 18 53.81 6.10 18.65
C ASN A 18 52.71 5.93 17.60
N ILE A 19 52.49 4.72 17.08
CA ILE A 19 51.43 4.44 16.08
C ILE A 19 50.08 4.49 16.75
N SER A 20 49.24 5.41 16.28
CA SER A 20 47.87 5.65 16.75
C SER A 20 46.80 5.49 15.66
N SER A 21 47.21 5.46 14.39
CA SER A 21 46.31 5.38 13.24
C SER A 21 46.70 4.28 12.26
N LYS A 22 45.76 3.93 11.37
CA LYS A 22 45.96 2.94 10.31
C LYS A 22 46.93 3.47 9.23
N GLU A 23 46.93 4.76 9.03
CA GLU A 23 47.81 5.44 8.08
C GLU A 23 49.24 5.38 8.57
N GLU A 24 49.48 5.70 9.84
CA GLU A 24 50.80 5.59 10.46
C GLU A 24 51.31 4.15 10.48
N LEU A 25 50.42 3.17 10.62
CA LEU A 25 50.75 1.76 10.55
C LEU A 25 51.18 1.34 9.15
N ALA A 26 50.51 1.88 8.10
CA ALA A 26 50.85 1.64 6.70
C ALA A 26 52.20 2.29 6.34
N ASP A 27 52.45 3.52 6.83
CA ASP A 27 53.71 4.24 6.66
C ASP A 27 54.88 3.51 7.34
N PHE A 28 54.66 2.98 8.55
CA PHE A 28 55.64 2.13 9.25
C PHE A 28 56.01 0.91 8.39
N TRP A 29 55.02 0.22 7.83
CA TRP A 29 55.26 -0.94 6.95
C TRP A 29 56.09 -0.55 5.74
N GLN A 30 55.77 0.52 5.07
CA GLN A 30 56.52 0.97 3.88
C GLN A 30 57.94 1.36 4.20
N THR A 31 58.13 2.08 5.29
CA THR A 31 59.45 2.60 5.72
C THR A 31 60.39 1.48 6.17
N TYR A 32 59.87 0.50 6.92
CA TYR A 32 60.75 -0.48 7.55
C TYR A 32 60.68 -1.87 6.92
N LEU A 33 59.49 -2.39 6.58
CA LEU A 33 59.29 -3.79 6.16
C LEU A 33 58.98 -3.95 4.65
N GLY A 34 58.62 -2.90 3.97
CA GLY A 34 58.29 -2.93 2.54
C GLY A 34 59.46 -3.39 1.65
N LYS A 35 59.20 -3.62 0.37
CA LYS A 35 60.21 -4.10 -0.62
C LYS A 35 61.44 -3.20 -0.70
N ASN A 36 61.30 -1.93 -0.48
CA ASN A 36 62.37 -0.93 -0.45
C ASN A 36 62.65 -0.38 0.99
N GLY A 37 62.10 -1.04 2.01
CA GLY A 37 62.22 -0.63 3.38
C GLY A 37 63.62 -0.83 3.93
N GLN A 38 63.88 -0.25 5.11
CA GLN A 38 65.20 -0.25 5.73
C GLN A 38 65.73 -1.65 6.04
N VAL A 39 64.86 -2.60 6.43
CA VAL A 39 65.23 -4.01 6.67
C VAL A 39 65.66 -4.68 5.37
N ALA A 40 65.00 -4.41 4.25
CA ALA A 40 65.41 -4.90 2.94
C ALA A 40 66.75 -4.29 2.47
N GLY A 41 67.00 -3.04 2.84
CA GLY A 41 68.30 -2.39 2.63
C GLY A 41 69.42 -3.07 3.38
N LEU A 42 69.19 -3.46 4.65
CA LEU A 42 70.15 -4.23 5.43
C LEU A 42 70.48 -5.60 4.83
N MET A 43 69.47 -6.30 4.28
CA MET A 43 69.65 -7.56 3.56
C MET A 43 70.51 -7.41 2.31
N LYS A 44 70.33 -6.32 1.53
CA LYS A 44 71.17 -6.04 0.37
C LYS A 44 72.63 -5.78 0.77
N ASN A 45 72.87 -5.09 1.90
CA ASN A 45 74.18 -4.76 2.40
C ASN A 45 74.92 -5.97 3.03
N LEU A 46 74.26 -7.11 3.28
CA LEU A 46 74.91 -8.36 3.70
C LEU A 46 75.92 -8.86 2.66
N ARG A 47 75.78 -8.45 1.38
CA ARG A 47 76.79 -8.83 0.35
C ARG A 47 78.14 -8.18 0.53
N SER A 48 78.24 -7.10 1.24
CA SER A 48 79.48 -6.38 1.51
C SER A 48 80.20 -6.84 2.79
N VAL A 49 79.66 -7.82 3.53
CA VAL A 49 80.23 -8.40 4.74
C VAL A 49 81.15 -9.59 4.41
N SER A 50 82.17 -9.85 5.26
CA SER A 50 83.06 -10.99 5.11
C SER A 50 82.34 -12.32 5.00
N LYS A 51 82.94 -13.30 4.24
CA LYS A 51 82.23 -14.58 4.00
C LYS A 51 81.98 -15.36 5.30
N GLU A 52 82.78 -15.12 6.36
CA GLU A 52 82.75 -15.78 7.67
C GLU A 52 81.62 -15.24 8.55
N ASP A 53 81.37 -13.92 8.53
CA ASP A 53 80.34 -13.25 9.37
C ASP A 53 78.97 -13.19 8.73
N ARG A 54 78.88 -13.46 7.41
CA ARG A 54 77.58 -13.38 6.65
C ARG A 54 76.43 -14.27 7.16
N PRO A 55 76.70 -15.53 7.61
CA PRO A 55 75.61 -16.36 8.14
C PRO A 55 75.08 -15.88 9.48
N ALA A 56 75.96 -15.34 10.38
CA ALA A 56 75.55 -14.83 11.66
C ALA A 56 74.77 -13.55 11.53
N MET A 57 75.19 -12.63 10.66
CA MET A 57 74.45 -11.39 10.37
C MET A 57 73.13 -11.64 9.65
N GLY A 58 73.08 -12.60 8.75
CA GLY A 58 71.82 -13.03 8.06
C GLY A 58 70.77 -13.53 9.07
N LYS A 59 71.19 -14.31 10.06
CA LYS A 59 70.32 -14.74 11.17
C LYS A 59 69.75 -13.58 11.97
N LEU A 60 70.60 -12.60 12.35
CA LEU A 60 70.15 -11.43 13.09
C LEU A 60 69.14 -10.56 12.31
N VAL A 61 69.39 -10.30 11.03
CA VAL A 61 68.49 -9.52 10.20
C VAL A 61 67.16 -10.25 9.99
N ASN A 62 67.18 -11.57 9.77
CA ASN A 62 65.96 -12.37 9.66
C ASN A 62 65.16 -12.42 10.97
N GLN A 63 65.87 -12.52 12.11
CA GLN A 63 65.22 -12.47 13.41
C GLN A 63 64.56 -11.11 13.67
N LEU A 64 65.28 -10.01 13.41
CA LEU A 64 64.75 -8.67 13.48
C LEU A 64 63.51 -8.49 12.63
N LYS A 65 63.56 -8.95 11.38
CA LYS A 65 62.44 -8.91 10.45
C LYS A 65 61.21 -9.64 11.03
N LYS A 66 61.43 -10.88 11.49
CA LYS A 66 60.33 -11.71 12.04
C LYS A 66 59.71 -11.09 13.29
N GLU A 67 60.53 -10.62 14.23
CA GLU A 67 60.07 -9.94 15.46
C GLU A 67 59.28 -8.67 15.14
N THR A 68 59.71 -7.91 14.12
CA THR A 68 59.02 -6.69 13.70
C THR A 68 57.71 -6.98 12.96
N GLU A 69 57.70 -8.00 12.13
CA GLU A 69 56.47 -8.46 11.45
C GLU A 69 55.42 -8.95 12.47
N GLU A 70 55.85 -9.70 13.50
CA GLU A 70 54.93 -10.16 14.56
C GLU A 70 54.36 -8.99 15.37
N ARG A 71 55.20 -7.99 15.70
CA ARG A 71 54.74 -6.77 16.39
C ARG A 71 53.79 -5.93 15.54
N TYR A 72 54.10 -5.80 14.27
CA TYR A 72 53.23 -5.11 13.30
C TYR A 72 51.89 -5.78 13.20
N GLN A 73 51.85 -7.11 13.08
CA GLN A 73 50.62 -7.87 12.99
C GLN A 73 49.73 -7.69 14.24
N LYS A 74 50.34 -7.76 15.43
CA LYS A 74 49.61 -7.49 16.68
C LYS A 74 49.06 -6.07 16.78
N ALA A 75 49.84 -5.07 16.31
CA ALA A 75 49.40 -3.69 16.29
C ALA A 75 48.24 -3.48 15.31
N LYS A 76 48.28 -4.13 14.16
CA LYS A 76 47.22 -4.12 13.14
C LYS A 76 45.92 -4.72 13.67
N GLU A 77 45.99 -5.92 14.26
CA GLU A 77 44.82 -6.58 14.87
C GLU A 77 44.21 -5.74 15.98
N LYS A 78 45.06 -5.10 16.82
CA LYS A 78 44.54 -4.19 17.85
C LYS A 78 43.84 -2.97 17.26
N GLN A 79 44.35 -2.38 16.19
CA GLN A 79 43.75 -1.22 15.53
C GLN A 79 42.44 -1.59 14.86
N GLU A 80 42.37 -2.73 14.16
CA GLU A 80 41.18 -3.24 13.56
C GLU A 80 40.08 -3.53 14.60
N ALA A 81 40.45 -4.10 15.74
CA ALA A 81 39.53 -4.33 16.85
C ALA A 81 38.98 -3.03 17.46
N LEU A 82 39.84 -1.99 17.61
CA LEU A 82 39.38 -0.68 18.07
C LEU A 82 38.44 0.01 17.09
N GLU A 83 38.74 -0.05 15.80
CA GLU A 83 37.87 0.49 14.76
C GLU A 83 36.51 -0.23 14.73
N LEU A 84 36.52 -1.55 14.83
CA LEU A 84 35.29 -2.35 14.90
C LEU A 84 34.44 -1.97 16.10
N ALA A 85 35.08 -1.91 17.30
CA ALA A 85 34.40 -1.52 18.53
C ALA A 85 33.83 -0.08 18.48
N ALA A 86 34.54 0.83 17.83
CA ALA A 86 34.07 2.21 17.64
C ALA A 86 32.87 2.26 16.67
N ARG A 87 32.92 1.47 15.60
CA ARG A 87 31.79 1.33 14.65
C ARG A 87 30.57 0.72 15.34
N ASP A 88 30.75 -0.37 16.06
CA ASP A 88 29.69 -1.05 16.78
C ASP A 88 28.97 -0.12 17.77
N ARG A 89 29.76 0.70 18.52
CA ARG A 89 29.18 1.73 19.40
C ARG A 89 28.37 2.78 18.66
N LYS A 90 28.83 3.21 17.50
CA LYS A 90 28.15 4.23 16.68
C LYS A 90 26.88 3.68 16.01
N GLU A 91 26.90 2.41 15.64
CA GLU A 91 25.79 1.72 14.96
C GLU A 91 24.84 1.03 15.96
N GLN A 92 25.11 1.11 17.25
CA GLN A 92 24.29 0.51 18.29
C GLN A 92 22.87 1.12 18.25
N ILE A 93 21.88 0.28 17.96
CA ILE A 93 20.46 0.65 17.98
C ILE A 93 19.89 0.23 19.35
N ASP A 94 19.18 1.15 19.99
CA ASP A 94 18.42 0.83 21.19
C ASP A 94 17.19 0.00 20.84
N ILE A 95 17.28 -1.30 21.04
CA ILE A 95 16.20 -2.26 20.78
C ILE A 95 15.07 -2.21 21.82
N THR A 96 15.24 -1.44 22.92
CA THR A 96 14.19 -1.25 23.93
C THR A 96 13.18 -0.18 23.51
N LEU A 97 13.54 0.65 22.53
CA LEU A 97 12.61 1.64 21.99
C LEU A 97 11.44 0.95 21.26
N PRO A 98 10.20 1.37 21.53
CA PRO A 98 9.06 0.80 20.84
C PRO A 98 9.15 1.06 19.34
N ALA A 99 8.87 0.05 18.54
CA ALA A 99 8.80 0.19 17.09
C ALA A 99 7.75 1.25 16.71
N LYS A 100 8.02 2.04 15.67
CA LYS A 100 7.00 2.92 15.08
C LYS A 100 5.81 2.06 14.68
N LYS A 101 4.66 2.28 15.35
CA LYS A 101 3.40 1.67 14.92
C LYS A 101 3.12 2.11 13.49
N ARG A 102 3.05 1.17 12.57
CA ARG A 102 2.51 1.45 11.24
C ARG A 102 1.02 1.73 11.42
N THR A 103 0.56 2.90 11.04
CA THR A 103 -0.87 3.17 10.94
C THR A 103 -1.42 2.28 9.84
N VAL A 104 -2.28 1.35 10.23
CA VAL A 104 -3.04 0.55 9.27
C VAL A 104 -4.04 1.52 8.63
N GLY A 105 -4.06 1.58 7.30
CA GLY A 105 -5.06 2.36 6.58
C GLY A 105 -6.47 1.85 6.87
N SER A 106 -7.48 2.72 6.76
CA SER A 106 -8.89 2.36 6.82
C SER A 106 -9.50 2.40 5.43
N LEU A 107 -10.56 1.62 5.22
CA LEU A 107 -11.36 1.71 4.01
C LEU A 107 -12.10 3.05 3.97
N HIS A 108 -12.32 3.56 2.76
CA HIS A 108 -13.13 4.76 2.55
C HIS A 108 -14.57 4.53 3.05
N PRO A 109 -15.26 5.52 3.67
CA PRO A 109 -16.62 5.35 4.18
C PRO A 109 -17.62 4.78 3.16
N LEU A 110 -17.58 5.24 1.90
CA LEU A 110 -18.42 4.68 0.84
C LEU A 110 -18.16 3.19 0.59
N THR A 111 -16.90 2.75 0.69
CA THR A 111 -16.55 1.33 0.55
C THR A 111 -17.09 0.51 1.71
N LEU A 112 -17.01 1.04 2.94
CA LEU A 112 -17.58 0.40 4.12
C LEU A 112 -19.10 0.24 3.98
N THR A 113 -19.81 1.33 3.65
CA THR A 113 -21.26 1.34 3.45
C THR A 113 -21.68 0.37 2.33
N ARG A 114 -20.99 0.41 1.17
CA ARG A 114 -21.25 -0.54 0.09
C ARG A 114 -21.11 -1.99 0.54
N ASN A 115 -20.03 -2.31 1.26
CA ASN A 115 -19.78 -3.67 1.72
C ASN A 115 -20.83 -4.11 2.73
N GLU A 116 -21.28 -3.21 3.62
CA GLU A 116 -22.36 -3.50 4.58
C GLU A 116 -23.68 -3.80 3.85
N MET A 117 -24.07 -2.97 2.89
CA MET A 117 -25.27 -3.19 2.06
C MET A 117 -25.18 -4.50 1.28
N VAL A 118 -24.03 -4.79 0.65
CA VAL A 118 -23.79 -6.05 -0.06
C VAL A 118 -23.94 -7.25 0.86
N ASN A 119 -23.39 -7.18 2.08
CA ASN A 119 -23.51 -8.26 3.07
C ASN A 119 -24.98 -8.52 3.47
N VAL A 120 -25.76 -7.44 3.65
CA VAL A 120 -27.20 -7.56 3.97
C VAL A 120 -27.94 -8.29 2.86
N PHE A 121 -27.78 -7.85 1.60
CA PHE A 121 -28.46 -8.46 0.47
C PHE A 121 -27.94 -9.86 0.15
N SER A 122 -26.65 -10.11 0.29
CA SER A 122 -26.10 -11.48 0.15
C SER A 122 -26.69 -12.43 1.20
N GLY A 123 -26.88 -11.95 2.44
CA GLY A 123 -27.58 -12.69 3.48
C GLY A 123 -29.06 -12.99 3.15
N MET A 124 -29.69 -12.19 2.27
CA MET A 124 -31.03 -12.40 1.73
C MET A 124 -31.03 -13.28 0.46
N GLY A 125 -29.87 -13.80 0.03
CA GLY A 125 -29.73 -14.67 -1.14
C GLY A 125 -29.61 -13.96 -2.47
N PHE A 126 -29.17 -12.69 -2.50
CA PHE A 126 -28.86 -12.00 -3.73
C PHE A 126 -27.46 -12.38 -4.23
N GLU A 127 -27.34 -12.63 -5.53
CA GLU A 127 -26.08 -12.76 -6.23
C GLU A 127 -25.54 -11.37 -6.60
N ILE A 128 -24.25 -11.15 -6.44
CA ILE A 128 -23.63 -9.86 -6.74
C ILE A 128 -23.14 -9.88 -8.19
N TYR A 129 -23.63 -8.94 -8.98
CA TYR A 129 -23.23 -8.73 -10.36
C TYR A 129 -22.45 -7.43 -10.52
N ASP A 130 -21.17 -7.54 -10.83
CA ASP A 130 -20.30 -6.39 -11.12
C ASP A 130 -20.37 -6.06 -12.62
N GLY A 131 -21.21 -5.11 -12.97
CA GLY A 131 -21.45 -4.68 -14.35
C GLY A 131 -20.37 -3.72 -14.87
N ALA A 132 -20.19 -3.67 -16.19
CA ALA A 132 -19.26 -2.76 -16.86
C ALA A 132 -19.66 -1.29 -16.63
N GLU A 133 -18.66 -0.40 -16.47
CA GLU A 133 -18.89 1.05 -16.37
C GLU A 133 -19.04 1.71 -17.75
N ILE A 134 -18.43 1.11 -18.78
CA ILE A 134 -18.57 1.52 -20.18
C ILE A 134 -19.61 0.60 -20.82
N GLU A 135 -20.66 1.21 -21.35
CA GLU A 135 -21.81 0.48 -21.89
C GLU A 135 -22.19 0.97 -23.29
N ASP A 136 -22.96 0.15 -23.96
CA ASP A 136 -23.62 0.58 -25.20
C ASP A 136 -24.97 1.25 -24.90
N ASP A 137 -25.41 2.06 -25.85
CA ASP A 137 -26.65 2.80 -25.77
C ASP A 137 -27.89 1.88 -25.68
N ASP A 138 -27.82 0.70 -26.30
CA ASP A 138 -28.92 -0.27 -26.28
C ASP A 138 -29.18 -0.80 -24.86
N HIS A 139 -28.15 -1.24 -24.15
CA HIS A 139 -28.29 -1.73 -22.79
C HIS A 139 -28.58 -0.61 -21.78
N ASN A 140 -28.04 0.60 -22.01
CA ASN A 140 -28.21 1.70 -21.06
C ASN A 140 -29.58 2.38 -21.18
N PHE A 141 -30.22 2.33 -22.37
CA PHE A 141 -31.49 3.04 -22.64
C PHE A 141 -32.54 2.18 -23.33
N THR A 142 -32.29 1.71 -24.55
CA THR A 142 -33.31 1.12 -25.40
C THR A 142 -33.97 -0.10 -24.76
N ARG A 143 -33.17 -1.02 -24.23
CA ARG A 143 -33.65 -2.24 -23.57
C ARG A 143 -34.24 -1.99 -22.19
N LEU A 144 -34.04 -0.81 -21.64
CA LEU A 144 -34.69 -0.33 -20.42
C LEU A 144 -35.94 0.49 -20.70
N ASN A 145 -36.58 0.29 -21.87
CA ASN A 145 -37.79 0.98 -22.29
C ASN A 145 -37.66 2.50 -22.44
N VAL A 146 -36.42 2.97 -22.73
CA VAL A 146 -36.13 4.37 -23.05
C VAL A 146 -35.62 4.47 -24.49
N PRO A 147 -36.56 4.39 -25.50
CA PRO A 147 -36.19 4.48 -26.92
C PRO A 147 -35.63 5.87 -27.27
N GLN A 148 -35.03 5.99 -28.47
CA GLN A 148 -34.37 7.22 -28.90
C GLN A 148 -35.23 8.49 -28.83
N ASN A 149 -36.52 8.36 -29.04
CA ASN A 149 -37.49 9.47 -29.03
C ASN A 149 -38.19 9.65 -27.67
N HIS A 150 -37.73 8.99 -26.62
CA HIS A 150 -38.38 9.09 -25.32
C HIS A 150 -37.96 10.37 -24.59
N PRO A 151 -38.90 11.19 -24.07
CA PRO A 151 -38.59 12.46 -23.43
C PRO A 151 -37.58 12.37 -22.24
N SER A 152 -37.64 11.27 -21.50
CA SER A 152 -36.74 11.05 -20.36
C SER A 152 -35.28 10.86 -20.79
N ARG A 153 -35.02 10.55 -22.07
CA ARG A 153 -33.65 10.39 -22.59
C ARG A 153 -32.96 11.73 -22.78
N ASP A 154 -33.72 12.76 -23.20
CA ASP A 154 -33.23 14.11 -23.37
C ASP A 154 -32.94 14.82 -22.03
N MET A 155 -33.50 14.29 -20.95
CA MET A 155 -33.33 14.82 -19.59
C MET A 155 -32.07 14.27 -18.86
N GLN A 156 -31.38 13.33 -19.47
CA GLN A 156 -30.19 12.72 -18.87
C GLN A 156 -28.92 13.23 -19.55
N ASP A 157 -28.16 14.00 -18.83
CA ASP A 157 -26.83 14.38 -19.24
C ASP A 157 -25.89 13.16 -19.19
N THR A 158 -25.50 12.68 -20.37
CA THR A 158 -24.75 11.43 -20.54
C THR A 158 -23.37 11.69 -21.12
N PHE A 159 -22.35 11.06 -20.55
CA PHE A 159 -21.01 11.05 -21.12
C PHE A 159 -20.89 10.02 -22.24
N TYR A 160 -21.02 10.44 -23.50
CA TYR A 160 -20.76 9.60 -24.66
C TYR A 160 -19.27 9.57 -25.00
N ILE A 161 -18.73 8.37 -25.21
CA ILE A 161 -17.38 8.14 -25.70
C ILE A 161 -17.37 8.11 -27.22
N THR A 162 -18.37 7.44 -27.79
CA THR A 162 -18.66 7.42 -29.23
C THR A 162 -20.17 7.62 -29.42
N LYS A 163 -20.66 7.56 -30.64
CA LYS A 163 -22.09 7.68 -30.92
C LYS A 163 -22.96 6.66 -30.15
N ASP A 164 -22.42 5.45 -29.94
CA ASP A 164 -23.20 4.31 -29.41
C ASP A 164 -22.59 3.75 -28.11
N ILE A 165 -21.44 4.31 -27.64
CA ILE A 165 -20.75 3.88 -26.42
C ILE A 165 -20.69 5.04 -25.43
N LEU A 166 -21.02 4.77 -24.18
CA LEU A 166 -21.17 5.77 -23.14
C LEU A 166 -20.65 5.26 -21.77
N LEU A 167 -20.50 6.17 -20.82
CA LEU A 167 -20.40 5.82 -19.41
C LEU A 167 -21.80 5.61 -18.85
N ARG A 168 -22.06 4.45 -18.22
CA ARG A 168 -23.40 4.10 -17.73
C ARG A 168 -23.96 5.17 -16.81
N THR A 169 -25.20 5.56 -17.04
CA THR A 169 -25.92 6.56 -16.25
C THR A 169 -26.61 5.97 -15.02
N GLN A 170 -26.73 4.64 -14.97
CA GLN A 170 -27.40 3.86 -13.93
C GLN A 170 -26.83 2.43 -13.90
N THR A 171 -27.01 1.73 -12.79
CA THR A 171 -26.60 0.31 -12.66
C THR A 171 -27.62 -0.66 -13.24
N SER A 172 -28.77 -0.18 -13.75
CA SER A 172 -29.83 -0.97 -14.40
C SER A 172 -29.35 -1.75 -15.63
N THR A 173 -28.27 -1.29 -16.29
CA THR A 173 -27.60 -2.03 -17.36
C THR A 173 -27.19 -3.43 -16.92
N GLY A 174 -26.77 -3.57 -15.65
CA GLY A 174 -26.44 -4.85 -15.05
C GLY A 174 -27.64 -5.83 -15.01
N GLN A 175 -28.85 -5.34 -14.82
CA GLN A 175 -30.06 -6.16 -14.84
C GLN A 175 -30.27 -6.80 -16.20
N ILE A 176 -30.14 -6.01 -17.27
CA ILE A 176 -30.30 -6.50 -18.65
C ILE A 176 -29.26 -7.57 -18.97
N ARG A 177 -28.00 -7.30 -18.71
CA ARG A 177 -26.91 -8.25 -18.97
C ARG A 177 -27.03 -9.53 -18.14
N TYR A 178 -27.49 -9.39 -16.89
CA TYR A 178 -27.71 -10.56 -16.02
C TYR A 178 -28.87 -11.42 -16.55
N MET A 179 -29.98 -10.82 -16.98
CA MET A 179 -31.11 -11.53 -17.57
C MET A 179 -30.76 -12.19 -18.90
N ASP A 180 -29.84 -11.63 -19.69
CA ASP A 180 -29.37 -12.26 -20.93
C ASP A 180 -28.61 -13.57 -20.67
N ALA A 181 -27.89 -13.64 -19.55
CA ALA A 181 -27.08 -14.79 -19.21
C ALA A 181 -27.79 -15.83 -18.32
N HIS A 182 -28.86 -15.45 -17.63
CA HIS A 182 -29.51 -16.29 -16.62
C HIS A 182 -31.03 -16.39 -16.88
N LYS A 183 -31.62 -17.51 -16.46
CA LYS A 183 -33.07 -17.74 -16.53
C LYS A 183 -33.70 -17.60 -15.15
N PRO A 184 -34.94 -17.10 -15.06
CA PRO A 184 -35.69 -17.08 -13.82
C PRO A 184 -35.78 -18.46 -13.13
N PRO A 185 -35.81 -18.51 -11.79
CA PRO A 185 -35.85 -17.37 -10.87
C PRO A 185 -34.51 -16.64 -10.76
N LEU A 186 -34.56 -15.29 -10.68
CA LEU A 186 -33.38 -14.43 -10.57
C LEU A 186 -33.45 -13.59 -9.31
N LYS A 187 -32.32 -13.41 -8.65
CA LYS A 187 -32.18 -12.54 -7.49
C LYS A 187 -30.76 -11.96 -7.46
N MET A 188 -30.59 -10.74 -7.99
CA MET A 188 -29.28 -10.13 -8.18
C MET A 188 -29.22 -8.72 -7.63
N LEU A 189 -28.02 -8.29 -7.26
CA LEU A 189 -27.68 -6.94 -6.84
C LEU A 189 -26.53 -6.43 -7.69
N SER A 190 -26.70 -5.24 -8.28
CA SER A 190 -25.66 -4.58 -9.09
C SER A 190 -25.17 -3.30 -8.40
N PRO A 191 -24.13 -3.36 -7.56
CA PRO A 191 -23.47 -2.19 -7.02
C PRO A 191 -22.48 -1.62 -8.03
N GLY A 192 -22.34 -0.28 -8.09
CA GLY A 192 -21.30 0.29 -8.93
C GLY A 192 -21.30 1.80 -9.02
N ARG A 193 -20.32 2.32 -9.74
CA ARG A 193 -20.25 3.75 -10.07
C ARG A 193 -21.09 4.03 -11.30
N VAL A 194 -21.72 5.18 -11.31
CA VAL A 194 -22.51 5.70 -12.42
C VAL A 194 -22.10 7.14 -12.70
N PHE A 195 -22.37 7.61 -13.91
CA PHE A 195 -21.83 8.86 -14.42
C PHE A 195 -22.92 9.69 -15.08
N ARG A 196 -22.99 10.97 -14.72
CA ARG A 196 -23.89 11.95 -15.33
C ARG A 196 -23.13 13.25 -15.50
N SER A 197 -23.33 13.93 -16.63
CA SER A 197 -22.59 15.15 -16.93
C SER A 197 -23.14 16.39 -16.23
N ASP A 198 -23.97 16.19 -15.20
CA ASP A 198 -24.49 17.26 -14.36
C ASP A 198 -23.32 18.08 -13.76
N SER A 199 -23.44 19.40 -13.87
CA SER A 199 -22.39 20.32 -13.42
C SER A 199 -23.01 21.39 -12.54
N ASP A 200 -23.45 21.02 -11.31
CA ASP A 200 -23.90 21.96 -10.32
C ASP A 200 -23.20 21.74 -8.96
N ALA A 201 -23.45 22.65 -8.01
CA ALA A 201 -22.83 22.62 -6.70
C ALA A 201 -23.27 21.44 -5.81
N THR A 202 -24.34 20.74 -6.18
CA THR A 202 -24.99 19.69 -5.39
C THR A 202 -24.84 18.30 -5.99
N HIS A 203 -24.46 18.18 -7.25
CA HIS A 203 -24.33 16.92 -7.99
C HIS A 203 -22.87 16.63 -8.35
N SER A 204 -22.45 15.42 -8.08
CA SER A 204 -21.15 14.90 -8.53
C SER A 204 -21.32 14.23 -9.89
N PRO A 205 -20.43 14.44 -10.87
CA PRO A 205 -20.49 13.76 -12.16
C PRO A 205 -20.29 12.24 -12.04
N MET A 206 -19.81 11.77 -10.94
CA MET A 206 -19.68 10.35 -10.59
C MET A 206 -20.24 10.12 -9.20
N PHE A 207 -21.12 9.13 -9.04
CA PHE A 207 -21.64 8.71 -7.74
C PHE A 207 -21.80 7.19 -7.69
N SER A 208 -22.04 6.64 -6.52
CA SER A 208 -22.27 5.21 -6.32
C SER A 208 -23.76 4.93 -6.28
N GLN A 209 -24.19 3.91 -7.00
CA GLN A 209 -25.55 3.40 -7.02
C GLN A 209 -25.55 1.89 -6.77
N MET A 210 -26.66 1.37 -6.27
CA MET A 210 -26.86 -0.06 -6.05
C MET A 210 -28.31 -0.40 -6.41
N GLU A 211 -28.50 -1.33 -7.32
CA GLU A 211 -29.82 -1.77 -7.74
C GLU A 211 -30.00 -3.28 -7.51
N GLY A 212 -31.19 -3.66 -7.08
CA GLY A 212 -31.58 -5.05 -6.92
C GLY A 212 -32.66 -5.46 -7.94
N LEU A 213 -32.56 -6.70 -8.44
CA LEU A 213 -33.57 -7.30 -9.29
C LEU A 213 -34.01 -8.64 -8.72
N VAL A 214 -35.34 -8.85 -8.63
CA VAL A 214 -35.94 -10.14 -8.31
C VAL A 214 -36.94 -10.49 -9.38
N VAL A 215 -36.79 -11.64 -10.02
CA VAL A 215 -37.70 -12.19 -10.99
C VAL A 215 -38.11 -13.59 -10.55
N ASP A 216 -39.34 -13.73 -10.11
CA ASP A 216 -39.87 -15.03 -9.66
C ASP A 216 -41.41 -15.05 -9.83
N ARG A 217 -42.03 -16.20 -9.54
CA ARG A 217 -43.49 -16.35 -9.59
C ARG A 217 -44.13 -15.66 -8.38
N HIS A 218 -45.26 -14.98 -8.63
CA HIS A 218 -46.10 -14.36 -7.61
C HIS A 218 -45.43 -13.27 -6.74
N ILE A 219 -44.41 -12.58 -7.29
CA ILE A 219 -43.79 -11.41 -6.63
C ILE A 219 -44.80 -10.27 -6.57
N THR A 220 -44.91 -9.64 -5.41
CA THR A 220 -45.89 -8.56 -5.12
C THR A 220 -45.16 -7.32 -4.58
N LEU A 221 -45.88 -6.17 -4.54
CA LEU A 221 -45.38 -4.98 -3.83
C LEU A 221 -45.17 -5.22 -2.34
N GLY A 222 -45.91 -6.16 -1.74
CA GLY A 222 -45.70 -6.57 -0.35
C GLY A 222 -44.33 -7.25 -0.12
N ASP A 223 -43.90 -8.07 -1.08
CA ASP A 223 -42.60 -8.70 -1.04
C ASP A 223 -41.46 -7.64 -1.15
N LEU A 224 -41.61 -6.67 -2.09
CA LEU A 224 -40.72 -5.54 -2.23
C LEU A 224 -40.60 -4.75 -0.90
N GLN A 225 -41.78 -4.36 -0.34
CA GLN A 225 -41.81 -3.61 0.92
C GLN A 225 -41.17 -4.37 2.06
N GLY A 226 -41.50 -5.64 2.24
CA GLY A 226 -40.95 -6.46 3.34
C GLY A 226 -39.44 -6.65 3.25
N MET A 227 -38.92 -6.84 2.03
CA MET A 227 -37.49 -6.98 1.80
C MET A 227 -36.74 -5.66 2.09
N LEU A 228 -37.27 -4.53 1.62
CA LEU A 228 -36.64 -3.21 1.83
C LEU A 228 -36.80 -2.73 3.28
N GLU A 229 -37.90 -3.06 3.96
CA GLU A 229 -38.06 -2.82 5.39
C GLU A 229 -36.98 -3.56 6.19
N LYS A 230 -36.75 -4.85 5.87
CA LYS A 230 -35.70 -5.65 6.50
C LYS A 230 -34.30 -5.06 6.25
N PHE A 231 -34.02 -4.62 5.05
CA PHE A 231 -32.80 -3.91 4.71
C PHE A 231 -32.63 -2.62 5.53
N CYS A 232 -33.65 -1.77 5.56
CA CYS A 232 -33.62 -0.52 6.32
C CYS A 232 -33.40 -0.74 7.82
N GLN A 233 -34.04 -1.76 8.39
CA GLN A 233 -33.84 -2.13 9.80
C GLN A 233 -32.41 -2.57 10.09
N GLN A 234 -31.77 -3.31 9.19
CA GLN A 234 -30.37 -3.75 9.37
C GLN A 234 -29.37 -2.60 9.23
N ILE A 235 -29.64 -1.63 8.36
CA ILE A 235 -28.70 -0.49 8.13
C ILE A 235 -28.95 0.65 9.13
N PHE A 236 -30.21 0.98 9.45
CA PHE A 236 -30.55 2.15 10.26
C PHE A 236 -31.04 1.84 11.67
N GLY A 237 -31.18 0.54 12.01
CA GLY A 237 -31.64 0.06 13.32
C GLY A 237 -33.09 -0.46 13.31
N GLU A 238 -33.39 -1.35 14.25
CA GLU A 238 -34.65 -2.11 14.31
C GLU A 238 -35.91 -1.26 14.46
N ASN A 239 -35.78 -0.04 14.97
CA ASN A 239 -36.93 0.84 15.27
C ASN A 239 -37.37 1.72 14.07
N VAL A 240 -36.70 1.63 12.93
CA VAL A 240 -37.08 2.40 11.76
C VAL A 240 -38.31 1.79 11.09
N ARG A 241 -39.16 2.67 10.56
CA ARG A 241 -40.36 2.30 9.79
C ARG A 241 -40.16 2.75 8.37
N THR A 242 -40.70 2.01 7.42
CA THR A 242 -40.71 2.34 6.01
C THR A 242 -42.10 2.76 5.56
N ARG A 243 -42.17 3.60 4.53
CA ARG A 243 -43.41 3.90 3.80
C ARG A 243 -43.13 3.95 2.31
N LEU A 244 -44.12 3.48 1.51
CA LEU A 244 -44.13 3.61 0.06
C LEU A 244 -44.84 4.89 -0.33
N ARG A 245 -44.28 5.65 -1.27
CA ARG A 245 -44.96 6.76 -1.97
C ARG A 245 -45.05 6.42 -3.46
N PRO A 246 -46.24 6.53 -4.10
CA PRO A 246 -46.33 6.36 -5.54
C PRO A 246 -45.42 7.35 -6.26
N SER A 247 -44.70 6.86 -7.27
CA SER A 247 -43.81 7.66 -8.12
C SER A 247 -43.85 7.17 -9.56
N TYR A 248 -43.13 7.82 -10.45
CA TYR A 248 -43.02 7.45 -11.84
C TYR A 248 -41.56 7.30 -12.27
N PHE A 249 -41.24 6.16 -12.87
CA PHE A 249 -39.98 5.92 -13.55
C PHE A 249 -40.25 5.32 -14.94
N PRO A 250 -39.44 5.66 -15.99
CA PRO A 250 -39.72 5.27 -17.36
C PRO A 250 -39.76 3.75 -17.59
N PHE A 251 -39.05 2.99 -16.77
CA PHE A 251 -38.81 1.56 -16.94
C PHE A 251 -39.42 0.69 -15.84
N THR A 252 -40.25 1.27 -14.96
CA THR A 252 -40.94 0.51 -13.90
C THR A 252 -42.44 0.81 -13.86
N GLU A 253 -43.27 -0.19 -13.58
CA GLU A 253 -44.72 -0.07 -13.44
C GLU A 253 -45.28 -1.25 -12.62
N PRO A 254 -45.91 -1.03 -11.46
CA PRO A 254 -46.07 0.23 -10.76
C PRO A 254 -44.72 0.70 -10.15
N SER A 255 -44.59 2.02 -9.94
CA SER A 255 -43.37 2.61 -9.38
C SER A 255 -43.65 3.27 -8.03
N VAL A 256 -42.71 3.11 -7.12
CA VAL A 256 -42.79 3.69 -5.78
C VAL A 256 -41.42 4.20 -5.32
N GLU A 257 -41.43 5.23 -4.50
CA GLU A 257 -40.29 5.67 -3.69
C GLU A 257 -40.43 5.16 -2.28
N ILE A 258 -39.33 4.89 -1.61
CA ILE A 258 -39.30 4.42 -0.23
C ILE A 258 -38.64 5.44 0.67
N ASP A 259 -39.39 5.85 1.68
CA ASP A 259 -38.90 6.64 2.77
C ASP A 259 -38.70 5.79 4.03
N VAL A 260 -37.67 6.12 4.81
CA VAL A 260 -37.45 5.59 6.16
C VAL A 260 -37.75 6.67 7.21
N SER A 261 -38.34 6.28 8.35
CA SER A 261 -38.48 7.21 9.47
C SER A 261 -37.11 7.71 9.91
N CYS A 262 -37.00 9.01 10.16
CA CYS A 262 -35.69 9.61 10.46
C CYS A 262 -35.07 8.94 11.70
N PHE A 263 -33.97 8.22 11.50
CA PHE A 263 -33.25 7.50 12.55
C PHE A 263 -32.63 8.43 13.59
N LYS A 264 -32.43 9.72 13.28
CA LYS A 264 -31.90 10.71 14.22
C LYS A 264 -32.94 11.24 15.20
N CYS A 265 -34.17 11.49 14.76
CA CYS A 265 -35.24 12.06 15.60
C CYS A 265 -36.41 11.12 15.82
N GLY A 266 -36.34 9.85 15.43
CA GLY A 266 -37.43 8.89 15.60
C GLY A 266 -38.71 9.21 14.80
N GLY A 267 -38.65 10.16 13.87
CA GLY A 267 -39.81 10.61 13.08
C GLY A 267 -40.44 11.93 13.54
N GLU A 268 -39.93 12.57 14.61
CA GLU A 268 -40.48 13.82 15.17
C GLU A 268 -40.21 15.07 14.29
N GLY A 269 -39.20 15.01 13.45
CA GLY A 269 -38.75 16.14 12.63
C GLY A 269 -37.49 16.80 13.19
N CYS A 270 -36.47 16.97 12.34
CA CYS A 270 -35.21 17.63 12.70
C CYS A 270 -34.53 18.24 11.44
N SER A 271 -33.38 18.84 11.61
CA SER A 271 -32.61 19.44 10.51
C SER A 271 -32.20 18.41 9.44
N LEU A 272 -31.92 17.14 9.82
CA LEU A 272 -31.57 16.09 8.88
C LEU A 272 -32.72 15.73 7.94
N CYS A 273 -33.92 15.52 8.48
CA CYS A 273 -35.12 15.22 7.71
C CYS A 273 -35.90 16.48 7.27
N LYS A 274 -35.31 17.66 7.42
CA LYS A 274 -35.93 18.96 7.06
C LYS A 274 -37.34 19.14 7.67
N GLY A 275 -37.54 18.66 8.92
CA GLY A 275 -38.79 18.75 9.64
C GLY A 275 -39.88 17.74 9.27
N THR A 276 -39.64 16.89 8.25
CA THR A 276 -40.67 15.94 7.74
C THR A 276 -40.81 14.69 8.59
N GLY A 277 -39.80 14.34 9.38
CA GLY A 277 -39.71 13.05 10.09
C GLY A 277 -39.33 11.87 9.22
N TRP A 278 -39.15 12.05 7.89
CA TRP A 278 -38.86 11.00 6.91
C TRP A 278 -37.66 11.35 6.04
N ILE A 279 -36.95 10.33 5.59
CA ILE A 279 -35.80 10.44 4.71
C ILE A 279 -36.04 9.48 3.53
N GLU A 280 -36.00 10.02 2.30
CA GLU A 280 -36.06 9.23 1.09
C GLU A 280 -34.74 8.44 0.93
N ILE A 281 -34.85 7.15 0.63
CA ILE A 281 -33.72 6.24 0.50
C ILE A 281 -33.53 5.77 -0.93
N LEU A 282 -34.64 5.44 -1.61
CA LEU A 282 -34.59 4.86 -2.96
C LEU A 282 -35.95 4.99 -3.67
N GLY A 283 -35.90 4.76 -4.97
CA GLY A 283 -37.05 4.62 -5.83
C GLY A 283 -36.88 3.53 -6.88
#